data_b7305c3d1ccd003ba8c081549589fa9e
#
_entry.id   b7305c3d1ccd003ba8c081549589fa9e
#
_cell.length_a   1.000
_cell.length_b   1.000
_cell.length_c   1.000
_cell.angle_alpha   90.00
_cell.angle_beta   90.00
_cell.angle_gamma   90.00
#
_symmetry.space_group_name_H-M   'P 1'
#
loop_
_entity.id
_entity.type
_entity.pdbx_description
1 polymer ?
#
loop_
_entity_poly.entity_id
_entity_poly.type
_entity_poly.pdbx_seq_one_letter_code
_entity_poly.pdbx_strand_id
1 'polypeptide(L)'
;MNKISVYGATGFIGGTFCNLFPDEVIEIPKHQRNPESKNILYLISTTTNHNMLTNLTIDVDTNLRVLLETLEHCKDNQLTFNYVSTGFVYGADIIDAKETDIANPRGFYSITKRTAEQLITSFCEVNEVNYRIMRLANVSGQDKTVSSQKNV
;
A
#
# COMPACT_ATOMS: atom_id res chain seq x y z
N MET A 1 19.09 -14.30 6.88
CA MET A 1 17.61 -14.11 6.95
C MET A 1 17.16 -13.31 5.74
N ASN A 2 16.04 -13.67 5.13
CA ASN A 2 15.49 -12.88 4.02
C ASN A 2 14.81 -11.63 4.59
N LYS A 3 15.44 -10.47 4.46
CA LYS A 3 14.85 -9.20 4.90
C LYS A 3 13.69 -8.78 4.00
N ILE A 4 12.86 -7.87 4.49
CA ILE A 4 11.70 -7.29 3.78
C ILE A 4 11.97 -5.82 3.53
N SER A 5 11.93 -5.36 2.28
CA SER A 5 11.98 -3.94 1.90
C SER A 5 10.61 -3.32 2.18
N VAL A 6 10.52 -2.41 3.15
CA VAL A 6 9.26 -1.78 3.59
C VAL A 6 9.16 -0.38 3.02
N TYR A 7 8.25 -0.19 2.07
CA TYR A 7 7.86 1.11 1.54
C TYR A 7 6.73 1.71 2.38
N GLY A 8 6.87 2.95 2.81
CA GLY A 8 5.94 3.59 3.74
C GLY A 8 6.21 3.26 5.21
N ALA A 9 7.48 2.96 5.55
CA ALA A 9 7.96 2.61 6.89
C ALA A 9 7.66 3.70 7.95
N THR A 10 7.49 4.96 7.55
CA THR A 10 7.18 6.07 8.47
C THR A 10 5.67 6.27 8.72
N GLY A 11 4.82 5.51 8.04
CA GLY A 11 3.37 5.55 8.23
C GLY A 11 2.91 4.75 9.46
N PHE A 12 1.62 4.87 9.79
CA PHE A 12 1.02 4.21 10.95
C PHE A 12 1.27 2.68 10.98
N ILE A 13 0.92 1.99 9.90
CA ILE A 13 1.12 0.52 9.80
C ILE A 13 2.59 0.20 9.62
N GLY A 14 3.28 0.89 8.69
CA GLY A 14 4.68 0.62 8.37
C GLY A 14 5.61 0.86 9.55
N GLY A 15 5.45 1.96 10.26
CA GLY A 15 6.25 2.27 11.45
C GLY A 15 6.04 1.26 12.57
N THR A 16 4.79 0.84 12.79
CA THR A 16 4.51 -0.22 13.77
C THR A 16 5.16 -1.55 13.36
N PHE A 17 5.05 -1.92 12.09
CA PHE A 17 5.66 -3.15 11.57
C PHE A 17 7.19 -3.13 11.72
N CYS A 18 7.85 -2.04 11.32
CA CYS A 18 9.30 -1.90 11.44
C CYS A 18 9.77 -1.94 12.91
N ASN A 19 9.04 -1.33 13.81
CA ASN A 19 9.34 -1.37 15.25
C ASN A 19 9.20 -2.77 15.88
N LEU A 20 8.26 -3.57 15.38
CA LEU A 20 8.04 -4.95 15.88
C LEU A 20 9.07 -5.94 15.33
N PHE A 21 9.61 -5.69 14.14
CA PHE A 21 10.49 -6.61 13.42
C PHE A 21 11.79 -5.93 12.94
N PRO A 22 12.54 -5.23 13.82
CA PRO A 22 13.67 -4.38 13.41
C PRO A 22 14.80 -5.13 12.70
N ASP A 23 15.01 -6.41 13.04
CA ASP A 23 16.05 -7.23 12.44
C ASP A 23 15.65 -7.83 11.07
N GLU A 24 14.36 -7.86 10.77
CA GLU A 24 13.80 -8.51 9.58
C GLU A 24 13.44 -7.52 8.46
N VAL A 25 13.50 -6.22 8.73
CA VAL A 25 13.10 -5.18 7.77
C VAL A 25 14.27 -4.35 7.27
N ILE A 26 14.06 -3.75 6.10
CA ILE A 26 14.85 -2.65 5.55
C ILE A 26 13.85 -1.54 5.24
N GLU A 27 13.93 -0.44 5.96
CA GLU A 27 13.09 0.73 5.73
C GLU A 27 13.53 1.45 4.47
N ILE A 28 12.68 1.52 3.46
CA ILE A 28 12.99 2.19 2.20
C ILE A 28 12.68 3.69 2.33
N PRO A 29 13.68 4.56 2.12
CA PRO A 29 13.50 6.01 2.19
C PRO A 29 12.45 6.51 1.20
N LYS A 30 11.74 7.59 1.55
CA LYS A 30 10.60 8.13 0.79
C LYS A 30 10.87 8.35 -0.70
N HIS A 31 12.10 8.72 -1.07
CA HIS A 31 12.46 9.03 -2.46
C HIS A 31 13.11 7.85 -3.20
N GLN A 32 13.37 6.76 -2.51
CA GLN A 32 13.96 5.56 -3.10
C GLN A 32 12.87 4.70 -3.71
N ARG A 33 13.13 4.16 -4.91
CA ARG A 33 12.23 3.26 -5.65
C ARG A 33 12.79 1.84 -5.76
N ASN A 34 14.11 1.68 -5.72
CA ASN A 34 14.75 0.37 -5.78
C ASN A 34 14.53 -0.41 -4.48
N PRO A 35 14.02 -1.65 -4.52
CA PRO A 35 14.00 -2.53 -3.37
C PRO A 35 15.42 -2.97 -2.99
N GLU A 36 15.65 -3.24 -1.71
CA GLU A 36 16.93 -3.74 -1.18
C GLU A 36 16.86 -5.22 -0.79
N SER A 37 15.71 -5.85 -0.98
CA SER A 37 15.49 -7.27 -0.74
C SER A 37 14.50 -7.84 -1.75
N LYS A 38 14.44 -9.17 -1.83
CA LYS A 38 13.52 -9.88 -2.73
C LYS A 38 12.07 -9.89 -2.24
N ASN A 39 11.83 -9.62 -0.96
CA ASN A 39 10.50 -9.48 -0.40
C ASN A 39 10.19 -8.01 -0.19
N ILE A 40 9.10 -7.55 -0.78
CA ILE A 40 8.66 -6.17 -0.74
C ILE A 40 7.34 -6.10 0.04
N LEU A 41 7.24 -5.19 0.98
CA LEU A 41 5.98 -4.77 1.62
C LEU A 41 5.71 -3.32 1.23
N TYR A 42 4.67 -3.11 0.40
CA TYR A 42 4.32 -1.79 -0.11
C TYR A 42 3.10 -1.22 0.60
N LEU A 43 3.34 -0.16 1.39
CA LEU A 43 2.36 0.51 2.25
C LEU A 43 2.13 1.98 1.87
N ILE A 44 2.84 2.51 0.85
CA ILE A 44 2.65 3.90 0.43
C ILE A 44 1.24 4.08 -0.10
N SER A 45 0.48 4.96 0.53
CA SER A 45 -0.89 5.30 0.14
C SER A 45 -1.38 6.56 0.84
N THR A 46 -2.34 7.25 0.24
CA THR A 46 -3.27 8.10 0.97
C THR A 46 -4.21 7.22 1.82
N THR A 47 -4.96 7.82 2.74
CA THR A 47 -5.72 7.06 3.75
C THR A 47 -7.21 7.43 3.82
N THR A 48 -7.68 8.40 3.02
CA THR A 48 -9.05 8.89 3.13
C THR A 48 -9.64 9.32 1.79
N ASN A 49 -10.95 9.07 1.61
CA ASN A 49 -11.71 9.57 0.48
C ASN A 49 -11.97 11.10 0.52
N HIS A 50 -11.68 11.77 1.64
CA HIS A 50 -11.89 13.22 1.78
C HIS A 50 -10.84 14.07 1.04
N ASN A 51 -9.74 13.48 0.60
CA ASN A 51 -8.67 14.18 -0.13
C ASN A 51 -9.19 14.92 -1.37
N MET A 52 -10.19 14.35 -2.05
CA MET A 52 -10.81 14.95 -3.24
C MET A 52 -11.41 16.35 -2.99
N LEU A 53 -11.72 16.70 -1.74
CA LEU A 53 -12.29 18.01 -1.40
C LEU A 53 -11.24 19.12 -1.34
N THR A 54 -9.96 18.77 -1.17
CA THR A 54 -8.87 19.73 -0.99
C THR A 54 -7.78 19.63 -2.05
N ASN A 55 -7.53 18.42 -2.56
CA ASN A 55 -6.52 18.16 -3.58
C ASN A 55 -6.95 16.96 -4.45
N LEU A 56 -7.44 17.24 -5.66
CA LEU A 56 -7.96 16.22 -6.58
C LEU A 56 -6.91 15.24 -7.09
N THR A 57 -5.64 15.60 -7.12
CA THR A 57 -4.59 14.76 -7.72
C THR A 57 -3.85 13.90 -6.72
N ILE A 58 -3.96 14.18 -5.41
CA ILE A 58 -3.13 13.55 -4.40
C ILE A 58 -3.27 12.01 -4.36
N ASP A 59 -4.48 11.50 -4.59
CA ASP A 59 -4.72 10.05 -4.60
C ASP A 59 -4.07 9.40 -5.83
N VAL A 60 -4.14 10.06 -6.99
CA VAL A 60 -3.49 9.58 -8.22
C VAL A 60 -1.97 9.66 -8.07
N ASP A 61 -1.46 10.78 -7.59
CA ASP A 61 -0.02 11.00 -7.43
C ASP A 61 0.60 10.00 -6.44
N THR A 62 -0.04 9.80 -5.30
CA THR A 62 0.49 8.93 -4.25
C THR A 62 0.24 7.45 -4.53
N ASN A 63 -1.01 7.09 -4.87
CA ASN A 63 -1.41 5.69 -4.95
C ASN A 63 -1.05 5.03 -6.28
N LEU A 64 -0.92 5.81 -7.36
CA LEU A 64 -0.65 5.29 -8.71
C LEU A 64 0.72 5.70 -9.23
N ARG A 65 1.06 7.00 -9.30
CA ARG A 65 2.35 7.43 -9.88
C ARG A 65 3.53 6.85 -9.11
N VAL A 66 3.56 7.03 -7.78
CA VAL A 66 4.65 6.51 -6.94
C VAL A 66 4.74 4.98 -7.01
N LEU A 67 3.58 4.29 -7.09
CA LEU A 67 3.54 2.84 -7.30
C LEU A 67 4.18 2.45 -8.63
N LEU A 68 3.79 3.08 -9.74
CA LEU A 68 4.34 2.78 -11.07
C LEU A 68 5.85 3.02 -11.13
N GLU A 69 6.32 4.16 -10.57
CA GLU A 69 7.75 4.43 -10.43
C GLU A 69 8.48 3.31 -9.65
N THR A 70 7.85 2.74 -8.63
CA THR A 70 8.42 1.62 -7.87
C THR A 70 8.42 0.32 -8.67
N LEU A 71 7.32 0.01 -9.36
CA LEU A 71 7.20 -1.20 -10.17
C LEU A 71 8.24 -1.27 -11.28
N GLU A 72 8.64 -0.13 -11.87
CA GLU A 72 9.73 -0.10 -12.88
C GLU A 72 11.04 -0.73 -12.38
N HIS A 73 11.28 -0.73 -11.08
CA HIS A 73 12.44 -1.35 -10.42
C HIS A 73 12.17 -2.76 -9.89
N CYS A 74 10.99 -3.33 -10.14
CA CYS A 74 10.56 -4.61 -9.61
C CYS A 74 10.35 -5.68 -10.69
N LYS A 75 11.16 -5.68 -11.76
CA LYS A 75 11.04 -6.61 -12.90
C LYS A 75 11.78 -7.94 -12.72
N ASP A 76 12.42 -8.16 -11.56
CA ASP A 76 13.09 -9.43 -11.26
C ASP A 76 12.03 -10.47 -10.82
N ASN A 77 11.94 -11.59 -11.53
CA ASN A 77 11.00 -12.68 -11.25
C ASN A 77 11.26 -13.41 -9.92
N GLN A 78 12.37 -13.14 -9.25
CA GLN A 78 12.65 -13.63 -7.90
C GLN A 78 12.03 -12.76 -6.81
N LEU A 79 11.45 -11.60 -7.17
CA LEU A 79 10.78 -10.72 -6.23
C LEU A 79 9.40 -11.26 -5.84
N THR A 80 8.98 -10.90 -4.64
CA THR A 80 7.60 -11.04 -4.17
C THR A 80 7.08 -9.68 -3.74
N PHE A 81 6.10 -9.15 -4.46
CA PHE A 81 5.49 -7.84 -4.22
C PHE A 81 4.24 -7.98 -3.37
N ASN A 82 4.32 -7.65 -2.08
CA ASN A 82 3.18 -7.67 -1.17
C ASN A 82 2.58 -6.27 -1.07
N TYR A 83 1.40 -6.10 -1.63
CA TYR A 83 0.67 -4.83 -1.66
C TYR A 83 -0.42 -4.77 -0.61
N VAL A 84 -0.42 -3.70 0.19
CA VAL A 84 -1.48 -3.45 1.15
C VAL A 84 -2.56 -2.59 0.50
N SER A 85 -3.70 -3.21 0.23
CA SER A 85 -4.92 -2.59 -0.26
C SER A 85 -5.91 -2.33 0.89
N THR A 86 -7.18 -2.13 0.58
CA THR A 86 -8.21 -1.79 1.55
C THR A 86 -9.53 -2.53 1.27
N GLY A 87 -10.29 -2.83 2.31
CA GLY A 87 -11.66 -3.32 2.19
C GLY A 87 -12.62 -2.33 1.51
N PHE A 88 -12.29 -1.04 1.48
CA PHE A 88 -13.12 -0.04 0.78
C PHE A 88 -13.22 -0.24 -0.74
N VAL A 89 -12.41 -1.12 -1.34
CA VAL A 89 -12.56 -1.50 -2.75
C VAL A 89 -13.87 -2.19 -3.04
N TYR A 90 -14.51 -2.81 -2.05
CA TYR A 90 -15.82 -3.45 -2.20
C TYR A 90 -17.00 -2.47 -2.20
N GLY A 91 -16.79 -1.23 -1.76
CA GLY A 91 -17.84 -0.22 -1.57
C GLY A 91 -18.47 -0.28 -0.18
N ALA A 92 -19.40 0.64 0.07
CA ALA A 92 -20.02 0.80 1.39
C ALA A 92 -21.19 -0.16 1.65
N ASP A 93 -21.71 -0.79 0.60
CA ASP A 93 -22.99 -1.53 0.66
C ASP A 93 -22.78 -3.02 0.96
N ILE A 94 -21.52 -3.51 1.00
CA ILE A 94 -21.21 -4.92 1.24
C ILE A 94 -20.79 -5.10 2.70
N ILE A 95 -21.51 -5.96 3.40
CA ILE A 95 -21.18 -6.43 4.75
C ILE A 95 -20.56 -7.82 4.60
N ASP A 96 -19.51 -8.11 5.37
CA ASP A 96 -18.78 -9.39 5.36
C ASP A 96 -18.22 -9.78 3.97
N ALA A 97 -17.62 -8.80 3.29
CA ALA A 97 -17.04 -8.96 1.97
C ALA A 97 -16.03 -10.12 1.92
N LYS A 98 -16.11 -10.92 0.87
CA LYS A 98 -15.18 -12.00 0.54
C LYS A 98 -14.27 -11.57 -0.62
N GLU A 99 -13.12 -12.20 -0.74
CA GLU A 99 -12.16 -11.91 -1.80
C GLU A 99 -12.74 -12.13 -3.21
N THR A 100 -13.76 -13.00 -3.34
CA THR A 100 -14.47 -13.30 -4.58
C THR A 100 -15.56 -12.29 -4.95
N ASP A 101 -15.92 -11.39 -4.03
CA ASP A 101 -16.96 -10.41 -4.27
C ASP A 101 -16.51 -9.34 -5.26
N ILE A 102 -17.49 -8.83 -6.01
CA ILE A 102 -17.22 -7.82 -7.04
C ILE A 102 -16.81 -6.50 -6.36
N ALA A 103 -15.64 -6.01 -6.72
CA ALA A 103 -15.17 -4.71 -6.26
C ALA A 103 -15.99 -3.59 -6.92
N ASN A 104 -16.56 -2.70 -6.10
CA ASN A 104 -17.35 -1.53 -6.52
C ASN A 104 -16.91 -0.28 -5.72
N PRO A 105 -15.66 0.19 -5.88
CA PRO A 105 -15.10 1.26 -5.09
C PRO A 105 -15.80 2.59 -5.38
N ARG A 106 -15.95 3.42 -4.33
CA ARG A 106 -16.49 4.77 -4.41
C ARG A 106 -15.56 5.76 -3.73
N GLY A 107 -15.32 6.90 -4.39
CA GLY A 107 -14.36 7.91 -3.95
C GLY A 107 -12.93 7.65 -4.44
N PHE A 108 -12.15 8.70 -4.58
CA PHE A 108 -10.85 8.68 -5.26
C PHE A 108 -9.85 7.73 -4.62
N TYR A 109 -9.79 7.72 -3.29
CA TYR A 109 -8.94 6.78 -2.55
C TYR A 109 -9.24 5.32 -2.93
N SER A 110 -10.50 4.91 -2.80
CA SER A 110 -10.90 3.52 -3.05
C SER A 110 -10.76 3.12 -4.52
N ILE A 111 -11.07 4.04 -5.44
CA ILE A 111 -10.91 3.84 -6.88
C ILE A 111 -9.42 3.68 -7.21
N THR A 112 -8.55 4.57 -6.73
CA THR A 112 -7.11 4.48 -6.99
C THR A 112 -6.49 3.25 -6.34
N LYS A 113 -6.93 2.82 -5.16
CA LYS A 113 -6.49 1.56 -4.54
C LYS A 113 -6.88 0.35 -5.39
N ARG A 114 -8.13 0.31 -5.91
CA ARG A 114 -8.56 -0.77 -6.82
C ARG A 114 -7.80 -0.75 -8.15
N THR A 115 -7.57 0.43 -8.71
CA THR A 115 -6.75 0.60 -9.92
C THR A 115 -5.32 0.11 -9.68
N ALA A 116 -4.73 0.42 -8.53
CA ALA A 116 -3.41 -0.07 -8.14
C ALA A 116 -3.35 -1.62 -8.10
N GLU A 117 -4.38 -2.28 -7.54
CA GLU A 117 -4.48 -3.74 -7.57
C GLU A 117 -4.39 -4.29 -9.01
N GLN A 118 -5.16 -3.70 -9.92
CA GLN A 118 -5.21 -4.13 -11.34
C GLN A 118 -3.87 -3.88 -12.05
N LEU A 119 -3.22 -2.74 -11.80
CA LEU A 119 -1.91 -2.43 -12.36
C LEU A 119 -0.83 -3.39 -11.86
N ILE A 120 -0.82 -3.70 -10.55
CA ILE A 120 0.12 -4.67 -9.96
C ILE A 120 -0.10 -6.06 -10.57
N THR A 121 -1.35 -6.53 -10.63
CA THR A 121 -1.68 -7.83 -11.22
C THR A 121 -1.15 -7.91 -12.65
N SER A 122 -1.51 -6.95 -13.51
CA SER A 122 -1.08 -6.94 -14.91
C SER A 122 0.44 -6.86 -15.06
N PHE A 123 1.09 -5.99 -14.27
CA PHE A 123 2.56 -5.86 -14.30
C PHE A 123 3.27 -7.14 -13.85
N CYS A 124 2.83 -7.73 -12.74
CA CYS A 124 3.46 -8.91 -12.17
C CYS A 124 3.27 -10.15 -13.06
N GLU A 125 2.09 -10.31 -13.68
CA GLU A 125 1.84 -11.39 -14.64
C GLU A 125 2.74 -11.29 -15.88
N VAL A 126 2.92 -10.08 -16.43
CA VAL A 126 3.78 -9.87 -17.62
C VAL A 126 5.26 -10.08 -17.30
N ASN A 127 5.71 -9.72 -16.09
CA ASN A 127 7.12 -9.81 -15.69
C ASN A 127 7.44 -11.07 -14.85
N GLU A 128 6.48 -11.99 -14.70
CA GLU A 128 6.61 -13.23 -13.92
C GLU A 128 7.01 -12.99 -12.45
N VAL A 129 6.61 -11.85 -11.89
CA VAL A 129 6.86 -11.46 -10.49
C VAL A 129 5.78 -12.04 -9.59
N ASN A 130 6.16 -12.65 -8.46
CA ASN A 130 5.20 -13.09 -7.46
C ASN A 130 4.56 -11.89 -6.77
N TYR A 131 3.25 -11.95 -6.53
CA TYR A 131 2.55 -10.87 -5.83
C TYR A 131 1.47 -11.38 -4.88
N ARG A 132 1.15 -10.56 -3.89
CA ARG A 132 0.01 -10.72 -2.98
C ARG A 132 -0.67 -9.37 -2.79
N ILE A 133 -1.99 -9.37 -2.81
CA ILE A 133 -2.82 -8.19 -2.53
C ILE A 133 -3.59 -8.45 -1.24
N MET A 134 -3.33 -7.63 -0.22
CA MET A 134 -3.93 -7.77 1.11
C MET A 134 -4.92 -6.63 1.33
N ARG A 135 -6.21 -6.91 1.28
CA ARG A 135 -7.29 -5.92 1.51
C ARG A 135 -7.58 -5.83 3.00
N LEU A 136 -6.96 -4.86 3.65
CA LEU A 136 -7.17 -4.67 5.09
C LEU A 136 -8.53 -4.02 5.37
N ALA A 137 -9.17 -4.49 6.42
CA ALA A 137 -10.28 -3.78 7.08
C ALA A 137 -9.74 -2.54 7.82
N ASN A 138 -10.58 -1.89 8.62
CA ASN A 138 -10.12 -0.79 9.46
C ASN A 138 -9.06 -1.25 10.45
N VAL A 139 -7.92 -0.57 10.43
CA VAL A 139 -6.81 -0.81 11.36
C VAL A 139 -6.85 0.26 12.45
N SER A 140 -6.89 -0.17 13.70
CA SER A 140 -6.87 0.72 14.87
C SER A 140 -5.67 0.41 15.76
N GLY A 141 -5.18 1.41 16.47
CA GLY A 141 -4.05 1.27 17.38
C GLY A 141 -3.53 2.63 17.84
N GLN A 142 -2.50 2.63 18.68
CA GLN A 142 -1.82 3.87 19.07
C GLN A 142 -0.80 4.25 17.98
N ASP A 143 -0.99 5.43 17.39
CA ASP A 143 0.01 6.02 16.52
C ASP A 143 1.11 6.67 17.37
N LYS A 144 2.23 5.96 17.49
CA LYS A 144 3.41 6.49 18.22
C LYS A 144 4.16 7.58 17.44
N THR A 145 3.82 7.79 16.16
CA THR A 145 4.44 8.82 15.32
C THR A 145 3.74 10.17 15.43
N VAL A 146 2.52 10.22 15.96
CA VAL A 146 1.81 11.46 16.25
C VAL A 146 2.17 11.88 17.66
N SER A 147 3.14 12.78 17.80
CA SER A 147 3.33 13.54 19.04
C SER A 147 2.01 14.20 19.40
N SER A 148 1.70 14.25 20.70
CA SER A 148 0.46 14.66 21.35
C SER A 148 -0.06 16.09 21.07
N GLN A 149 0.15 16.64 19.87
CA GLN A 149 -0.20 18.02 19.48
C GLN A 149 -1.19 18.12 18.31
N LYS A 150 -2.06 17.14 18.10
CA LYS A 150 -3.22 17.30 17.20
C LYS A 150 -4.53 17.04 17.94
N ASN A 151 -4.72 17.77 19.03
CA ASN A 151 -6.03 18.08 19.57
C ASN A 151 -6.25 19.57 19.34
N VAL A 152 -6.84 19.95 18.23
CA VAL A 152 -7.74 21.11 18.09
C VAL A 152 -8.67 20.84 16.93
#